data_df20efbf726502d520d3a726bd30b81a
#
_entry.id   df20efbf726502d520d3a726bd30b81a
#
_cell.length_a   1.000
_cell.length_b   1.000
_cell.length_c   1.000
_cell.angle_alpha   90.00
_cell.angle_beta   90.00
_cell.angle_gamma   90.00
#
_symmetry.space_group_name_H-M   'P 1'
#
loop_
_entity.id
_entity.type
_entity.pdbx_description
1 polymer ?
#
loop_
_entity_poly.entity_id
_entity_poly.type
_entity_poly.pdbx_seq_one_letter_code
_entity_poly.pdbx_strand_id
1 'polypeptide(L)'
;MNKLIIEQLAKEFKRMIEEVMVKERERYLKENRETRANGYYLRSPKTILGQMDLEIPRTRDSGFKPSILPERKRITFLLDDIIRAMFIAGVSARKTGKVLEELLQTSISASFISAAVDIADEVIEKFKTRKLDYYPVVYIDATYIPLKRDSLDKEALYVVLGLRVDGRREILGYYLPGGEEKASVWKDVFNDLRKRGLKQPELIISDDLAGIESAIKEVFPAAEHGLCWFHLKRNLKNRVRKRHWDEILKELNQIMDCKDEKEGKEKMRLFVEKWRRIYRSISNLRNKIDNYTYFLKFPNKIRSYFSTTNWMERLSKELKDYTRVRGYFQSEKSADKFLYLFFSQKNEKYLSRRLRYSDTLMEVFRK
;
A
#
# COMPACT_ATOMS: atom_id res chain seq x y z
N MET A 1 -19.29 30.99 -7.70
CA MET A 1 -20.14 30.08 -8.53
C MET A 1 -21.61 30.48 -8.27
N ASN A 2 -22.42 30.63 -9.30
CA ASN A 2 -23.79 31.21 -9.15
C ASN A 2 -24.68 30.22 -8.41
N LYS A 3 -25.35 30.63 -7.33
CA LYS A 3 -26.24 29.81 -6.48
C LYS A 3 -27.29 29.04 -7.30
N LEU A 4 -27.79 29.67 -8.34
CA LEU A 4 -28.77 29.06 -9.27
C LEU A 4 -28.21 27.84 -10.01
N ILE A 5 -26.94 27.89 -10.40
CA ILE A 5 -26.26 26.76 -11.09
C ILE A 5 -26.09 25.58 -10.12
N ILE A 6 -25.72 25.84 -8.86
CA ILE A 6 -25.56 24.78 -7.84
C ILE A 6 -26.92 24.12 -7.56
N GLU A 7 -27.99 24.92 -7.42
CA GLU A 7 -29.33 24.36 -7.19
C GLU A 7 -29.83 23.50 -8.39
N GLN A 8 -29.52 23.93 -9.60
CA GLN A 8 -29.88 23.17 -10.79
C GLN A 8 -29.06 21.87 -10.91
N LEU A 9 -27.76 21.93 -10.64
CA LEU A 9 -26.90 20.75 -10.57
C LEU A 9 -27.35 19.78 -9.47
N ALA A 10 -27.76 20.30 -8.31
CA ALA A 10 -28.27 19.47 -7.23
C ALA A 10 -29.55 18.73 -7.59
N LYS A 11 -30.47 19.38 -8.32
CA LYS A 11 -31.71 18.73 -8.83
C LYS A 11 -31.40 17.63 -9.84
N GLU A 12 -30.52 17.88 -10.80
CA GLU A 12 -30.11 16.87 -11.77
C GLU A 12 -29.37 15.69 -11.12
N PHE A 13 -28.51 15.98 -10.17
CA PHE A 13 -27.77 14.97 -9.40
C PHE A 13 -28.70 14.09 -8.57
N LYS A 14 -29.70 14.71 -7.90
CA LYS A 14 -30.76 13.98 -7.17
C LYS A 14 -31.47 13.01 -8.12
N ARG A 15 -31.95 13.49 -9.27
CA ARG A 15 -32.65 12.68 -10.27
C ARG A 15 -31.81 11.49 -10.74
N MET A 16 -30.54 11.73 -11.07
CA MET A 16 -29.62 10.67 -11.50
C MET A 16 -29.43 9.60 -10.43
N ILE A 17 -29.25 9.98 -9.17
CA ILE A 17 -29.10 9.05 -8.05
C ILE A 17 -30.35 8.20 -7.90
N GLU A 18 -31.53 8.81 -7.89
CA GLU A 18 -32.82 8.12 -7.75
C GLU A 18 -33.08 7.15 -8.93
N GLU A 19 -32.75 7.54 -10.15
CA GLU A 19 -32.84 6.67 -11.34
C GLU A 19 -31.89 5.46 -11.23
N VAL A 20 -30.66 5.66 -10.76
CA VAL A 20 -29.69 4.58 -10.57
C VAL A 20 -30.21 3.59 -9.53
N MET A 21 -30.71 4.07 -8.41
CA MET A 21 -31.28 3.20 -7.35
C MET A 21 -32.50 2.41 -7.83
N VAL A 22 -33.36 3.00 -8.64
CA VAL A 22 -34.52 2.30 -9.24
C VAL A 22 -34.04 1.18 -10.17
N LYS A 23 -33.07 1.46 -11.05
CA LYS A 23 -32.48 0.44 -11.96
C LYS A 23 -31.79 -0.69 -11.18
N GLU A 24 -31.11 -0.38 -10.08
CA GLU A 24 -30.52 -1.39 -9.20
C GLU A 24 -31.60 -2.29 -8.56
N ARG A 25 -32.71 -1.70 -8.07
CA ARG A 25 -33.86 -2.46 -7.55
C ARG A 25 -34.49 -3.36 -8.63
N GLU A 26 -34.64 -2.86 -9.85
CA GLU A 26 -35.19 -3.66 -10.96
C GLU A 26 -34.30 -4.88 -11.26
N ARG A 27 -32.98 -4.72 -11.23
CA ARG A 27 -32.04 -5.86 -11.36
C ARG A 27 -32.22 -6.84 -10.23
N TYR A 28 -32.25 -6.34 -8.99
CA TYR A 28 -32.43 -7.16 -7.79
C TYR A 28 -33.73 -7.98 -7.88
N LEU A 29 -34.83 -7.37 -8.32
CA LEU A 29 -36.13 -8.07 -8.47
C LEU A 29 -36.12 -9.11 -9.60
N LYS A 30 -35.32 -8.95 -10.63
CA LYS A 30 -35.14 -9.98 -11.68
C LYS A 30 -34.43 -11.22 -11.16
N GLU A 31 -33.47 -11.02 -10.28
CA GLU A 31 -32.66 -12.08 -9.64
C GLU A 31 -33.41 -12.74 -8.46
N ASN A 32 -34.28 -11.99 -7.76
CA ASN A 32 -35.05 -12.42 -6.58
C ASN A 32 -36.55 -12.38 -6.84
N ARG A 33 -37.08 -13.33 -7.61
CA ARG A 33 -38.47 -13.37 -8.06
C ARG A 33 -39.51 -13.59 -6.93
N GLU A 34 -39.06 -13.95 -5.74
CA GLU A 34 -39.93 -14.20 -4.56
C GLU A 34 -40.33 -12.89 -3.87
N THR A 35 -39.70 -11.78 -4.17
CA THR A 35 -40.00 -10.46 -3.60
C THR A 35 -40.57 -9.49 -4.63
N ARG A 36 -41.13 -8.38 -4.14
CA ARG A 36 -41.75 -7.32 -4.96
C ARG A 36 -41.33 -5.94 -4.49
N ALA A 37 -41.45 -4.94 -5.35
CA ALA A 37 -41.26 -3.53 -4.97
C ALA A 37 -42.23 -3.14 -3.84
N ASN A 38 -41.79 -2.33 -2.89
CA ASN A 38 -42.54 -1.89 -1.72
C ASN A 38 -42.38 -0.37 -1.48
N GLY A 39 -42.61 0.42 -2.52
CA GLY A 39 -42.57 1.87 -2.44
C GLY A 39 -41.16 2.44 -2.18
N TYR A 40 -41.13 3.55 -1.47
CA TYR A 40 -39.91 4.35 -1.19
C TYR A 40 -39.94 4.78 0.26
N TYR A 41 -38.77 5.17 0.78
CA TYR A 41 -38.63 5.89 2.04
C TYR A 41 -37.68 7.07 1.88
N LEU A 42 -37.92 8.14 2.61
CA LEU A 42 -37.08 9.33 2.57
C LEU A 42 -35.82 9.14 3.40
N ARG A 43 -34.71 9.57 2.85
CA ARG A 43 -33.41 9.67 3.52
C ARG A 43 -32.72 10.92 3.06
N SER A 44 -32.13 11.66 4.00
CA SER A 44 -31.46 12.94 3.73
C SER A 44 -29.93 12.83 3.90
N PRO A 45 -29.23 12.11 3.00
CA PRO A 45 -27.79 12.01 3.09
C PRO A 45 -27.12 13.35 2.73
N LYS A 46 -25.95 13.58 3.30
CA LYS A 46 -25.03 14.64 2.85
C LYS A 46 -24.30 14.18 1.60
N THR A 47 -24.34 14.99 0.55
CA THR A 47 -23.71 14.75 -0.73
C THR A 47 -22.64 15.80 -1.00
N ILE A 48 -21.91 15.68 -2.10
CA ILE A 48 -20.97 16.72 -2.58
C ILE A 48 -21.65 18.03 -3.00
N LEU A 49 -22.97 18.03 -3.19
CA LEU A 49 -23.78 19.21 -3.52
C LEU A 49 -24.68 19.64 -2.36
N GLY A 50 -24.34 19.26 -1.13
CA GLY A 50 -25.11 19.56 0.08
C GLY A 50 -26.00 18.40 0.53
N GLN A 51 -26.88 18.68 1.50
CA GLN A 51 -27.86 17.70 1.97
C GLN A 51 -28.99 17.58 0.95
N MET A 52 -29.35 16.33 0.63
CA MET A 52 -30.41 16.02 -0.33
C MET A 52 -31.41 15.06 0.26
N ASP A 53 -32.69 15.34 0.07
CA ASP A 53 -33.76 14.41 0.39
C ASP A 53 -33.95 13.46 -0.80
N LEU A 54 -33.57 12.18 -0.60
CA LEU A 54 -33.64 11.14 -1.61
C LEU A 54 -34.78 10.17 -1.29
N GLU A 55 -35.51 9.78 -2.33
CA GLU A 55 -36.50 8.70 -2.28
C GLU A 55 -35.82 7.36 -2.54
N ILE A 56 -35.60 6.60 -1.47
CA ILE A 56 -34.90 5.32 -1.53
C ILE A 56 -35.87 4.19 -1.84
N PRO A 57 -35.74 3.49 -2.96
CA PRO A 57 -36.63 2.39 -3.31
C PRO A 57 -36.45 1.20 -2.37
N ARG A 58 -37.58 0.49 -2.06
CA ARG A 58 -37.59 -0.67 -1.17
C ARG A 58 -38.17 -1.89 -1.85
N THR A 59 -37.87 -3.06 -1.28
CA THR A 59 -38.49 -4.34 -1.58
C THR A 59 -39.26 -4.89 -0.34
N ARG A 60 -40.19 -5.81 -0.51
CA ARG A 60 -40.99 -6.37 0.59
C ARG A 60 -40.15 -7.14 1.60
N ASP A 61 -39.13 -7.85 1.13
CA ASP A 61 -38.21 -8.61 1.96
C ASP A 61 -37.15 -7.73 2.67
N SER A 62 -37.14 -6.44 2.41
CA SER A 62 -36.11 -5.48 2.89
C SER A 62 -34.68 -5.88 2.53
N GLY A 63 -34.48 -6.80 1.58
CA GLY A 63 -33.18 -7.31 1.17
C GLY A 63 -32.43 -6.38 0.21
N PHE A 64 -33.17 -5.55 -0.54
CA PHE A 64 -32.56 -4.59 -1.47
C PHE A 64 -31.92 -3.42 -0.73
N LYS A 65 -30.68 -3.12 -1.08
CA LYS A 65 -29.92 -1.97 -0.59
C LYS A 65 -29.18 -1.32 -1.75
N PRO A 66 -29.44 -0.01 -2.01
CA PRO A 66 -28.76 0.70 -3.09
C PRO A 66 -27.25 0.74 -2.88
N SER A 67 -26.47 0.40 -3.91
CA SER A 67 -25.01 0.39 -3.84
C SER A 67 -24.42 1.78 -3.67
N ILE A 68 -25.10 2.82 -4.16
CA ILE A 68 -24.65 4.21 -4.10
C ILE A 68 -24.75 4.83 -2.69
N LEU A 69 -25.48 4.21 -1.77
CA LEU A 69 -25.68 4.72 -0.42
C LEU A 69 -25.08 3.78 0.63
N PRO A 70 -24.04 4.21 1.37
CA PRO A 70 -23.48 3.39 2.44
C PRO A 70 -24.52 3.06 3.50
N GLU A 71 -24.53 1.80 3.95
CA GLU A 71 -25.40 1.38 5.04
C GLU A 71 -25.13 2.19 6.31
N ARG A 72 -26.23 2.62 6.97
CA ARG A 72 -26.19 3.32 8.27
C ARG A 72 -25.39 4.63 8.29
N LYS A 73 -24.89 5.12 7.16
CA LYS A 73 -24.18 6.40 7.07
C LYS A 73 -25.06 7.50 6.48
N ARG A 74 -24.94 8.72 6.99
CA ARG A 74 -25.67 9.91 6.49
C ARG A 74 -24.92 10.65 5.39
N ILE A 75 -24.14 9.93 4.58
CA ILE A 75 -23.31 10.48 3.49
C ILE A 75 -23.45 9.60 2.25
N THR A 76 -23.17 10.16 1.07
CA THR A 76 -22.97 9.37 -0.16
C THR A 76 -21.56 8.78 -0.21
N PHE A 77 -21.36 7.74 -0.98
CA PHE A 77 -20.02 7.15 -1.19
C PHE A 77 -18.99 8.21 -1.64
N LEU A 78 -19.34 9.07 -2.58
CA LEU A 78 -18.43 10.09 -3.08
C LEU A 78 -17.95 11.06 -1.98
N LEU A 79 -18.83 11.46 -1.06
CA LEU A 79 -18.44 12.31 0.07
C LEU A 79 -17.62 11.53 1.10
N ASP A 80 -17.95 10.27 1.34
CA ASP A 80 -17.15 9.38 2.20
C ASP A 80 -15.72 9.22 1.65
N ASP A 81 -15.59 9.00 0.34
CA ASP A 81 -14.28 8.90 -0.33
C ASP A 81 -13.46 10.18 -0.24
N ILE A 82 -14.08 11.35 -0.40
CA ILE A 82 -13.42 12.65 -0.22
C ILE A 82 -12.93 12.81 1.23
N ILE A 83 -13.79 12.50 2.21
CA ILE A 83 -13.43 12.58 3.63
C ILE A 83 -12.26 11.63 3.94
N ARG A 84 -12.29 10.40 3.43
CA ARG A 84 -11.22 9.42 3.60
C ARG A 84 -9.92 9.87 2.92
N ALA A 85 -10.00 10.39 1.70
CA ALA A 85 -8.84 10.91 0.99
C ALA A 85 -8.19 12.08 1.75
N MET A 86 -8.97 13.01 2.30
CA MET A 86 -8.47 14.10 3.13
C MET A 86 -7.86 13.59 4.43
N PHE A 87 -8.46 12.59 5.05
CA PHE A 87 -7.91 11.96 6.25
C PHE A 87 -6.56 11.27 5.97
N ILE A 88 -6.45 10.53 4.86
CA ILE A 88 -5.19 9.90 4.41
C ILE A 88 -4.15 10.99 4.11
N ALA A 89 -4.55 12.09 3.47
CA ALA A 89 -3.67 13.23 3.22
C ALA A 89 -3.20 13.95 4.51
N GLY A 90 -3.60 13.48 5.69
CA GLY A 90 -3.18 14.02 6.99
C GLY A 90 -3.98 15.25 7.43
N VAL A 91 -5.07 15.61 6.73
CA VAL A 91 -5.91 16.73 7.11
C VAL A 91 -6.73 16.37 8.36
N SER A 92 -6.67 17.21 9.39
CA SER A 92 -7.43 16.97 10.62
C SER A 92 -8.94 17.04 10.39
N ALA A 93 -9.75 16.34 11.20
CA ALA A 93 -11.20 16.34 11.10
C ALA A 93 -11.78 17.78 11.13
N ARG A 94 -11.22 18.67 11.96
CA ARG A 94 -11.64 20.09 12.03
C ARG A 94 -11.35 20.83 10.71
N LYS A 95 -10.16 20.64 10.12
CA LYS A 95 -9.80 21.27 8.84
C LYS A 95 -10.64 20.67 7.70
N THR A 96 -10.85 19.37 7.69
CA THR A 96 -11.74 18.69 6.73
C THR A 96 -13.15 19.27 6.81
N GLY A 97 -13.71 19.45 8.03
CA GLY A 97 -15.02 20.08 8.24
C GLY A 97 -15.07 21.48 7.65
N LYS A 98 -14.08 22.33 7.92
CA LYS A 98 -14.01 23.70 7.37
C LYS A 98 -13.96 23.72 5.85
N VAL A 99 -13.09 22.90 5.23
CA VAL A 99 -12.98 22.83 3.77
C VAL A 99 -14.29 22.38 3.14
N LEU A 100 -14.93 21.35 3.71
CA LEU A 100 -16.22 20.88 3.21
C LEU A 100 -17.35 21.88 3.45
N GLU A 101 -17.32 22.63 4.56
CA GLU A 101 -18.27 23.71 4.82
C GLU A 101 -18.16 24.82 3.77
N GLU A 102 -16.95 25.25 3.43
CA GLU A 102 -16.70 26.23 2.37
C GLU A 102 -17.14 25.73 0.98
N LEU A 103 -16.87 24.46 0.67
CA LEU A 103 -17.21 23.87 -0.63
C LEU A 103 -18.70 23.55 -0.78
N LEU A 104 -19.32 23.04 0.28
CA LEU A 104 -20.70 22.52 0.24
C LEU A 104 -21.74 23.50 0.84
N GLN A 105 -21.27 24.64 1.39
CA GLN A 105 -22.10 25.62 2.09
C GLN A 105 -23.01 24.99 3.17
N THR A 106 -22.54 23.91 3.79
CA THR A 106 -23.26 23.14 4.80
C THR A 106 -22.33 22.81 5.94
N SER A 107 -22.71 23.12 7.17
CA SER A 107 -21.91 22.81 8.36
C SER A 107 -21.71 21.31 8.54
N ILE A 108 -20.45 20.89 8.66
CA ILE A 108 -20.06 19.50 8.89
C ILE A 108 -19.19 19.44 10.14
N SER A 109 -19.74 18.82 11.19
CA SER A 109 -19.02 18.73 12.47
C SER A 109 -17.78 17.82 12.40
N ALA A 110 -16.78 18.13 13.21
CA ALA A 110 -15.58 17.29 13.33
C ALA A 110 -15.92 15.88 13.83
N SER A 111 -16.94 15.73 14.68
CA SER A 111 -17.44 14.42 15.14
C SER A 111 -18.04 13.62 13.99
N PHE A 112 -18.77 14.25 13.08
CA PHE A 112 -19.29 13.60 11.88
C PHE A 112 -18.15 13.10 10.96
N ILE A 113 -17.12 13.94 10.73
CA ILE A 113 -15.93 13.56 9.96
C ILE A 113 -15.22 12.37 10.62
N SER A 114 -15.04 12.42 11.94
CA SER A 114 -14.40 11.33 12.69
C SER A 114 -15.20 10.02 12.57
N ALA A 115 -16.53 10.08 12.64
CA ALA A 115 -17.39 8.91 12.43
C ALA A 115 -17.35 8.38 11.00
N ALA A 116 -17.18 9.26 9.99
CA ALA A 116 -17.06 8.85 8.60
C ALA A 116 -15.76 8.07 8.31
N VAL A 117 -14.67 8.40 9.00
CA VAL A 117 -13.38 7.69 8.90
C VAL A 117 -13.22 6.60 9.96
N ASP A 118 -14.21 6.42 10.83
CA ASP A 118 -14.17 5.36 11.83
C ASP A 118 -14.41 4.01 11.16
N ILE A 119 -13.40 3.14 11.28
CA ILE A 119 -13.42 1.80 10.70
C ILE A 119 -13.48 0.85 11.87
N ALA A 120 -14.42 -0.09 11.80
CA ALA A 120 -14.53 -1.14 12.79
C ALA A 120 -13.23 -1.95 12.88
N ASP A 121 -12.79 -2.23 14.09
CA ASP A 121 -11.56 -2.97 14.33
C ASP A 121 -11.56 -4.33 13.61
N GLU A 122 -12.74 -4.97 13.48
CA GLU A 122 -12.91 -6.23 12.75
C GLU A 122 -12.54 -6.12 11.25
N VAL A 123 -12.74 -4.95 10.63
CA VAL A 123 -12.37 -4.74 9.22
C VAL A 123 -10.84 -4.65 9.07
N ILE A 124 -10.19 -3.99 10.02
CA ILE A 124 -8.72 -3.91 10.08
C ILE A 124 -8.14 -5.31 10.31
N GLU A 125 -8.70 -6.04 11.27
CA GLU A 125 -8.27 -7.42 11.58
C GLU A 125 -8.50 -8.37 10.40
N LYS A 126 -9.62 -8.28 9.70
CA LYS A 126 -9.84 -9.04 8.45
C LYS A 126 -8.78 -8.74 7.40
N PHE A 127 -8.34 -7.49 7.27
CA PHE A 127 -7.26 -7.14 6.35
C PHE A 127 -5.94 -7.75 6.80
N LYS A 128 -5.60 -7.65 8.09
CA LYS A 128 -4.36 -8.17 8.66
C LYS A 128 -4.29 -9.70 8.62
N THR A 129 -5.40 -10.38 8.85
CA THR A 129 -5.48 -11.85 8.96
C THR A 129 -5.96 -12.56 7.68
N ARG A 130 -6.23 -11.81 6.60
CA ARG A 130 -6.74 -12.40 5.36
C ARG A 130 -5.80 -13.46 4.80
N LYS A 131 -6.37 -14.49 4.19
CA LYS A 131 -5.61 -15.53 3.50
C LYS A 131 -4.81 -14.92 2.35
N LEU A 132 -3.60 -15.38 2.21
CA LEU A 132 -2.69 -15.01 1.13
C LEU A 132 -2.64 -16.11 0.08
N ASP A 133 -2.31 -15.71 -1.13
CA ASP A 133 -2.16 -16.58 -2.29
C ASP A 133 -0.66 -16.85 -2.55
N TYR A 134 -0.33 -17.37 -3.73
CA TYR A 134 1.04 -17.53 -4.18
C TYR A 134 1.58 -16.20 -4.76
N TYR A 135 2.72 -15.77 -4.22
CA TYR A 135 3.49 -14.63 -4.67
C TYR A 135 4.93 -15.07 -4.91
N PRO A 136 5.36 -15.24 -6.18
CA PRO A 136 6.71 -15.66 -6.49
C PRO A 136 7.78 -14.71 -5.98
N VAL A 137 7.47 -13.41 -5.91
CA VAL A 137 8.40 -12.40 -5.42
C VAL A 137 7.75 -11.59 -4.30
N VAL A 138 8.49 -11.45 -3.21
CA VAL A 138 8.08 -10.66 -2.03
C VAL A 138 9.10 -9.56 -1.79
N TYR A 139 8.62 -8.34 -1.61
CA TYR A 139 9.44 -7.17 -1.27
C TYR A 139 9.18 -6.77 0.16
N ILE A 140 10.25 -6.44 0.85
CA ILE A 140 10.19 -6.04 2.25
C ILE A 140 10.97 -4.75 2.43
N ASP A 141 10.39 -3.83 3.19
CA ASP A 141 11.03 -2.59 3.57
C ASP A 141 10.56 -2.17 4.97
N ALA A 142 11.42 -1.44 5.66
CA ALA A 142 11.10 -0.81 6.93
C ALA A 142 11.13 0.70 6.78
N THR A 143 10.15 1.37 7.37
CA THR A 143 10.09 2.82 7.46
C THR A 143 9.70 3.23 8.87
N TYR A 144 9.73 4.52 9.17
CA TYR A 144 9.38 5.02 10.49
C TYR A 144 8.18 5.94 10.41
N ILE A 145 7.29 5.81 11.39
CA ILE A 145 6.16 6.72 11.60
C ILE A 145 6.25 7.34 12.99
N PRO A 146 5.84 8.61 13.17
CA PRO A 146 5.77 9.24 14.49
C PRO A 146 4.54 8.72 15.24
N LEU A 147 4.74 7.95 16.28
CA LEU A 147 3.69 7.36 17.12
C LEU A 147 3.93 7.68 18.58
N LYS A 148 2.88 8.14 19.28
CA LYS A 148 2.89 8.32 20.73
C LYS A 148 2.41 7.04 21.41
N ARG A 149 3.29 6.43 22.21
CA ARG A 149 2.98 5.41 23.22
C ARG A 149 3.13 6.05 24.58
N ASP A 150 4.15 5.69 25.33
CA ASP A 150 4.50 6.38 26.60
C ASP A 150 5.21 7.72 26.32
N SER A 151 6.04 7.75 25.26
CA SER A 151 6.67 8.94 24.70
C SER A 151 6.32 9.09 23.21
N LEU A 152 6.64 10.25 22.63
CA LEU A 152 6.54 10.45 21.19
C LEU A 152 7.83 9.99 20.51
N ASP A 153 7.79 8.84 19.85
CA ASP A 153 8.94 8.24 19.20
C ASP A 153 8.69 7.92 17.72
N LYS A 154 9.77 7.62 17.04
CA LYS A 154 9.72 7.06 15.68
C LYS A 154 9.62 5.55 15.79
N GLU A 155 8.44 5.03 15.52
CA GLU A 155 8.20 3.59 15.52
C GLU A 155 8.50 2.98 14.17
N ALA A 156 9.18 1.83 14.17
CA ALA A 156 9.44 1.08 12.96
C ALA A 156 8.15 0.46 12.42
N LEU A 157 7.86 0.74 11.16
CA LEU A 157 6.76 0.16 10.40
C LEU A 157 7.34 -0.75 9.31
N TYR A 158 7.04 -2.03 9.40
CA TYR A 158 7.42 -3.03 8.42
C TYR A 158 6.31 -3.22 7.40
N VAL A 159 6.65 -3.20 6.12
CA VAL A 159 5.68 -3.35 5.03
C VAL A 159 6.13 -4.47 4.11
N VAL A 160 5.19 -5.33 3.73
CA VAL A 160 5.43 -6.45 2.84
C VAL A 160 4.56 -6.31 1.60
N LEU A 161 5.17 -6.34 0.43
CA LEU A 161 4.54 -6.26 -0.89
C LEU A 161 4.79 -7.57 -1.65
N GLY A 162 3.75 -8.18 -2.18
CA GLY A 162 3.83 -9.34 -3.06
C GLY A 162 3.67 -8.95 -4.54
N LEU A 163 4.42 -9.61 -5.40
CA LEU A 163 4.21 -9.61 -6.85
C LEU A 163 3.53 -10.91 -7.25
N ARG A 164 2.37 -10.81 -7.87
CA ARG A 164 1.60 -11.94 -8.42
C ARG A 164 2.18 -12.39 -9.76
N VAL A 165 1.96 -13.65 -10.11
CA VAL A 165 2.40 -14.21 -11.41
C VAL A 165 1.86 -13.39 -12.59
N ASP A 166 0.65 -12.85 -12.48
CA ASP A 166 0.01 -12.04 -13.53
C ASP A 166 0.54 -10.59 -13.62
N GLY A 167 1.59 -10.27 -12.87
CA GLY A 167 2.21 -8.94 -12.85
C GLY A 167 1.47 -7.90 -12.01
N ARG A 168 0.44 -8.26 -11.24
CA ARG A 168 -0.18 -7.36 -10.27
C ARG A 168 0.60 -7.39 -8.96
N ARG A 169 0.50 -6.30 -8.21
CA ARG A 169 1.12 -6.16 -6.90
C ARG A 169 0.07 -6.09 -5.82
N GLU A 170 0.42 -6.54 -4.62
CA GLU A 170 -0.46 -6.48 -3.46
C GLU A 170 0.36 -6.25 -2.19
N ILE A 171 -0.08 -5.34 -1.32
CA ILE A 171 0.48 -5.19 0.03
C ILE A 171 -0.06 -6.33 0.87
N LEU A 172 0.82 -7.25 1.26
CA LEU A 172 0.46 -8.47 1.98
C LEU A 172 0.21 -8.20 3.46
N GLY A 173 0.93 -7.24 4.02
CA GLY A 173 0.79 -6.84 5.41
C GLY A 173 1.62 -5.61 5.76
N TYR A 174 1.28 -5.04 6.91
CA TYR A 174 2.07 -4.03 7.61
C TYR A 174 2.09 -4.37 9.10
N TYR A 175 3.20 -4.06 9.76
CA TYR A 175 3.44 -4.50 11.13
C TYR A 175 4.05 -3.36 11.95
N LEU A 176 3.52 -3.14 13.15
CA LEU A 176 3.98 -2.18 14.16
C LEU A 176 4.34 -2.92 15.44
N PRO A 177 5.50 -3.59 15.50
CA PRO A 177 5.85 -4.46 16.65
C PRO A 177 6.19 -3.69 17.92
N GLY A 178 6.33 -2.36 17.83
CA GLY A 178 6.78 -1.50 18.92
C GLY A 178 8.30 -1.44 19.07
N GLY A 179 8.81 -0.23 19.33
CA GLY A 179 10.22 0.02 19.54
C GLY A 179 11.06 0.11 18.26
N GLU A 180 12.37 -0.04 18.44
CA GLU A 180 13.34 0.01 17.36
C GLU A 180 13.32 -1.26 16.49
N GLU A 181 13.92 -1.16 15.32
CA GLU A 181 14.07 -2.28 14.38
C GLU A 181 14.90 -3.41 14.99
N LYS A 182 14.27 -4.57 15.24
CA LYS A 182 14.91 -5.74 15.82
C LYS A 182 14.96 -6.90 14.84
N ALA A 183 16.08 -7.61 14.83
CA ALA A 183 16.28 -8.78 13.98
C ALA A 183 15.23 -9.89 14.20
N SER A 184 14.73 -10.05 15.44
CA SER A 184 13.72 -11.05 15.81
C SER A 184 12.35 -10.79 15.17
N VAL A 185 12.02 -9.54 14.87
CA VAL A 185 10.72 -9.16 14.29
C VAL A 185 10.52 -9.76 12.91
N TRP A 186 11.58 -9.90 12.11
CA TRP A 186 11.47 -10.48 10.78
C TRP A 186 10.95 -11.91 10.79
N LYS A 187 11.38 -12.70 11.77
CA LYS A 187 10.87 -14.07 11.95
C LYS A 187 9.37 -14.08 12.23
N ASP A 188 8.90 -13.18 13.09
CA ASP A 188 7.48 -13.08 13.43
C ASP A 188 6.65 -12.64 12.22
N VAL A 189 7.13 -11.66 11.45
CA VAL A 189 6.51 -11.21 10.20
C VAL A 189 6.39 -12.36 9.20
N PHE A 190 7.46 -13.11 8.96
CA PHE A 190 7.45 -14.24 8.03
C PHE A 190 6.56 -15.39 8.52
N ASN A 191 6.55 -15.68 9.81
CA ASN A 191 5.67 -16.69 10.38
C ASN A 191 4.19 -16.31 10.26
N ASP A 192 3.85 -15.04 10.45
CA ASP A 192 2.48 -14.55 10.22
C ASP A 192 2.07 -14.73 8.75
N LEU A 193 2.91 -14.30 7.81
CA LEU A 193 2.64 -14.47 6.38
C LEU A 193 2.43 -15.95 6.01
N ARG A 194 3.26 -16.84 6.56
CA ARG A 194 3.14 -18.29 6.34
C ARG A 194 1.85 -18.87 6.94
N LYS A 195 1.49 -18.47 8.16
CA LYS A 195 0.22 -18.85 8.80
C LYS A 195 -1.00 -18.41 7.99
N ARG A 196 -0.91 -17.25 7.36
CA ARG A 196 -1.94 -16.71 6.47
C ARG A 196 -1.98 -17.37 5.09
N GLY A 197 -1.10 -18.33 4.83
CA GLY A 197 -1.11 -19.15 3.63
C GLY A 197 -0.16 -18.69 2.53
N LEU A 198 0.75 -17.74 2.81
CA LEU A 198 1.82 -17.43 1.86
C LEU A 198 2.64 -18.70 1.59
N LYS A 199 2.53 -19.19 0.37
CA LYS A 199 3.34 -20.32 -0.10
C LYS A 199 4.80 -19.88 -0.23
N GLN A 200 5.70 -20.85 -0.36
CA GLN A 200 7.12 -20.62 -0.57
C GLN A 200 7.36 -19.63 -1.73
N PRO A 201 7.83 -18.40 -1.48
CA PRO A 201 8.22 -17.49 -2.55
C PRO A 201 9.52 -17.97 -3.19
N GLU A 202 9.75 -17.63 -4.45
CA GLU A 202 11.01 -17.93 -5.12
C GLU A 202 12.08 -16.90 -4.76
N LEU A 203 11.66 -15.65 -4.54
CA LEU A 203 12.56 -14.55 -4.29
C LEU A 203 11.99 -13.60 -3.22
N ILE A 204 12.82 -13.23 -2.25
CA ILE A 204 12.55 -12.20 -1.28
C ILE A 204 13.56 -11.06 -1.47
N ILE A 205 13.10 -9.85 -1.68
CA ILE A 205 13.93 -8.68 -1.92
C ILE A 205 13.80 -7.71 -0.75
N SER A 206 14.92 -7.30 -0.17
CA SER A 206 14.94 -6.38 0.95
C SER A 206 16.14 -5.43 0.90
N ASP A 207 16.20 -4.48 1.84
CA ASP A 207 17.46 -3.85 2.22
C ASP A 207 18.33 -4.84 3.03
N ASP A 208 19.58 -4.47 3.24
CA ASP A 208 20.56 -5.22 4.04
C ASP A 208 20.30 -5.01 5.55
N LEU A 209 19.16 -5.55 6.01
CA LEU A 209 18.70 -5.41 7.39
C LEU A 209 19.23 -6.53 8.27
N ALA A 210 19.58 -6.18 9.52
CA ALA A 210 20.09 -7.17 10.47
C ALA A 210 19.08 -8.28 10.74
N GLY A 211 19.50 -9.55 10.64
CA GLY A 211 18.71 -10.73 10.96
C GLY A 211 17.71 -11.17 9.87
N ILE A 212 17.48 -10.38 8.82
CA ILE A 212 16.50 -10.73 7.77
C ILE A 212 16.91 -11.99 6.99
N GLU A 213 18.18 -12.14 6.67
CA GLU A 213 18.69 -13.32 5.96
C GLU A 213 18.49 -14.61 6.76
N SER A 214 18.77 -14.56 8.07
CA SER A 214 18.54 -15.68 8.96
C SER A 214 17.06 -16.06 9.05
N ALA A 215 16.18 -15.05 9.17
CA ALA A 215 14.74 -15.25 9.21
C ALA A 215 14.18 -15.83 7.89
N ILE A 216 14.70 -15.38 6.74
CA ILE A 216 14.35 -15.96 5.43
C ILE A 216 14.74 -17.45 5.37
N LYS A 217 15.99 -17.77 5.72
CA LYS A 217 16.49 -19.16 5.69
C LYS A 217 15.70 -20.08 6.60
N GLU A 218 15.22 -19.59 7.73
CA GLU A 218 14.45 -20.38 8.70
C GLU A 218 13.01 -20.61 8.23
N VAL A 219 12.32 -19.58 7.73
CA VAL A 219 10.87 -19.65 7.43
C VAL A 219 10.61 -20.04 5.97
N PHE A 220 11.44 -19.54 5.04
CA PHE A 220 11.34 -19.79 3.60
C PHE A 220 12.67 -20.30 3.02
N PRO A 221 13.13 -21.49 3.41
CA PRO A 221 14.48 -21.98 3.10
C PRO A 221 14.81 -22.11 1.61
N ALA A 222 13.80 -22.27 0.74
CA ALA A 222 13.99 -22.36 -0.70
C ALA A 222 13.89 -20.98 -1.40
N ALA A 223 13.61 -19.89 -0.67
CA ALA A 223 13.59 -18.56 -1.25
C ALA A 223 15.02 -18.03 -1.44
N GLU A 224 15.30 -17.51 -2.64
CA GLU A 224 16.49 -16.71 -2.83
C GLU A 224 16.33 -15.34 -2.16
N HIS A 225 17.41 -14.80 -1.61
CA HIS A 225 17.41 -13.47 -0.99
C HIS A 225 18.15 -12.49 -1.89
N GLY A 226 17.42 -11.51 -2.41
CA GLY A 226 17.95 -10.40 -3.18
C GLY A 226 18.10 -9.13 -2.36
N LEU A 227 19.21 -8.41 -2.57
CA LEU A 227 19.49 -7.14 -1.91
C LEU A 227 19.28 -5.96 -2.86
N CYS A 228 18.71 -4.90 -2.33
CA CYS A 228 18.33 -3.70 -3.08
C CYS A 228 19.54 -2.86 -3.49
N TRP A 229 19.74 -2.66 -4.79
CA TRP A 229 20.80 -1.81 -5.35
C TRP A 229 20.65 -0.32 -5.03
N PHE A 230 19.45 0.15 -4.84
CA PHE A 230 19.24 1.54 -4.46
C PHE A 230 19.82 1.81 -3.07
N HIS A 231 19.50 0.94 -2.11
CA HIS A 231 20.04 1.03 -0.76
C HIS A 231 21.57 0.85 -0.73
N LEU A 232 22.09 -0.08 -1.52
CA LEU A 232 23.55 -0.22 -1.69
C LEU A 232 24.19 1.09 -2.12
N LYS A 233 23.70 1.67 -3.24
CA LYS A 233 24.26 2.92 -3.78
C LYS A 233 24.15 4.07 -2.79
N ARG A 234 23.01 4.22 -2.12
CA ARG A 234 22.79 5.24 -1.08
C ARG A 234 23.75 5.07 0.10
N ASN A 235 23.89 3.85 0.59
CA ASN A 235 24.78 3.54 1.72
C ASN A 235 26.25 3.77 1.39
N LEU A 236 26.71 3.37 0.18
CA LEU A 236 28.07 3.63 -0.27
C LEU A 236 28.33 5.12 -0.47
N LYS A 237 27.41 5.86 -1.10
CA LYS A 237 27.53 7.30 -1.29
C LYS A 237 27.82 8.05 0.01
N ASN A 238 27.19 7.62 1.11
CA ASN A 238 27.36 8.24 2.42
C ASN A 238 28.63 7.80 3.16
N ARG A 239 29.31 6.73 2.70
CA ARG A 239 30.49 6.14 3.37
C ARG A 239 31.79 6.29 2.61
N VAL A 240 31.73 6.70 1.35
CA VAL A 240 32.91 6.90 0.51
C VAL A 240 33.23 8.39 0.31
N ARG A 241 34.46 8.70 0.02
CA ARG A 241 34.88 10.08 -0.28
C ARG A 241 34.24 10.55 -1.59
N LYS A 242 33.77 11.80 -1.63
CA LYS A 242 33.11 12.39 -2.80
C LYS A 242 33.94 12.23 -4.11
N ARG A 243 35.26 12.38 -4.04
CA ARG A 243 36.16 12.23 -5.21
C ARG A 243 36.16 10.82 -5.83
N HIS A 244 35.79 9.78 -5.09
CA HIS A 244 35.76 8.41 -5.62
C HIS A 244 34.32 7.97 -6.00
N TRP A 245 33.32 8.78 -5.67
CA TRP A 245 31.94 8.38 -5.86
C TRP A 245 31.56 8.16 -7.32
N ASP A 246 32.00 9.03 -8.23
CA ASP A 246 31.63 8.93 -9.64
C ASP A 246 32.21 7.67 -10.29
N GLU A 247 33.46 7.30 -9.92
CA GLU A 247 34.10 6.07 -10.37
C GLU A 247 33.38 4.83 -9.81
N ILE A 248 33.10 4.82 -8.50
CA ILE A 248 32.36 3.75 -7.83
C ILE A 248 30.97 3.58 -8.47
N LEU A 249 30.25 4.67 -8.69
CA LEU A 249 28.91 4.63 -9.29
C LEU A 249 28.95 4.08 -10.72
N LYS A 250 29.95 4.47 -11.51
CA LYS A 250 30.16 3.95 -12.87
C LYS A 250 30.38 2.44 -12.86
N GLU A 251 31.25 1.93 -11.99
CA GLU A 251 31.52 0.51 -11.87
C GLU A 251 30.29 -0.28 -11.40
N LEU A 252 29.55 0.26 -10.42
CA LEU A 252 28.29 -0.36 -9.96
C LEU A 252 27.25 -0.43 -11.08
N ASN A 253 27.15 0.60 -11.93
CA ASN A 253 26.25 0.57 -13.08
C ASN A 253 26.70 -0.48 -14.11
N GLN A 254 27.99 -0.62 -14.37
CA GLN A 254 28.53 -1.64 -15.26
C GLN A 254 28.25 -3.07 -14.77
N ILE A 255 28.19 -3.28 -13.45
CA ILE A 255 27.79 -4.57 -12.88
C ILE A 255 26.30 -4.83 -13.13
N MET A 256 25.46 -3.82 -12.95
CA MET A 256 24.03 -3.95 -13.20
C MET A 256 23.68 -4.25 -14.66
N ASP A 257 24.50 -3.76 -15.59
CA ASP A 257 24.32 -3.91 -17.04
C ASP A 257 24.96 -5.18 -17.63
N CYS A 258 25.49 -6.09 -16.77
CA CYS A 258 26.07 -7.35 -17.22
C CYS A 258 25.02 -8.22 -17.93
N LYS A 259 25.50 -9.01 -18.91
CA LYS A 259 24.61 -9.89 -19.69
C LYS A 259 24.00 -11.02 -18.86
N ASP A 260 24.75 -11.54 -17.91
CA ASP A 260 24.34 -12.68 -17.05
C ASP A 260 24.95 -12.58 -15.64
N GLU A 261 24.51 -13.48 -14.77
CA GLU A 261 24.91 -13.53 -13.37
C GLU A 261 26.42 -13.84 -13.21
N LYS A 262 27.01 -14.69 -14.09
CA LYS A 262 28.40 -15.06 -14.02
C LYS A 262 29.31 -13.85 -14.23
N GLU A 263 29.05 -13.09 -15.28
CA GLU A 263 29.76 -11.83 -15.55
C GLU A 263 29.55 -10.81 -14.41
N GLY A 264 28.33 -10.71 -13.90
CA GLY A 264 28.02 -9.81 -12.78
C GLY A 264 28.78 -10.18 -11.51
N LYS A 265 28.86 -11.45 -11.15
CA LYS A 265 29.62 -11.93 -10.00
C LYS A 265 31.11 -11.64 -10.14
N GLU A 266 31.67 -11.85 -11.33
CA GLU A 266 33.09 -11.57 -11.57
C GLU A 266 33.41 -10.08 -11.45
N LYS A 267 32.62 -9.21 -12.11
CA LYS A 267 32.79 -7.77 -11.97
C LYS A 267 32.59 -7.29 -10.53
N MET A 268 31.63 -7.85 -9.81
CA MET A 268 31.42 -7.49 -8.41
C MET A 268 32.57 -7.92 -7.51
N ARG A 269 33.22 -9.09 -7.77
CA ARG A 269 34.45 -9.50 -7.07
C ARG A 269 35.58 -8.51 -7.32
N LEU A 270 35.83 -8.14 -8.59
CA LEU A 270 36.86 -7.17 -8.96
C LEU A 270 36.63 -5.81 -8.32
N PHE A 271 35.38 -5.35 -8.32
CA PHE A 271 34.96 -4.13 -7.61
C PHE A 271 35.29 -4.17 -6.12
N VAL A 272 34.91 -5.26 -5.45
CA VAL A 272 35.20 -5.44 -4.02
C VAL A 272 36.71 -5.50 -3.77
N GLU A 273 37.49 -6.25 -4.55
CA GLU A 273 38.95 -6.36 -4.39
C GLU A 273 39.65 -5.01 -4.58
N LYS A 274 39.20 -4.19 -5.55
CA LYS A 274 39.74 -2.84 -5.79
C LYS A 274 39.52 -1.92 -4.62
N TRP A 275 38.27 -1.83 -4.14
CA TRP A 275 37.85 -0.80 -3.21
C TRP A 275 37.95 -1.18 -1.72
N ARG A 276 37.97 -2.47 -1.36
CA ARG A 276 38.05 -2.93 0.04
C ARG A 276 39.28 -2.43 0.80
N ARG A 277 40.38 -2.18 0.10
CA ARG A 277 41.61 -1.67 0.70
C ARG A 277 41.47 -0.22 1.16
N ILE A 278 40.55 0.53 0.57
CA ILE A 278 40.27 1.93 0.87
C ILE A 278 39.06 2.09 1.78
N TYR A 279 38.04 1.23 1.59
CA TYR A 279 36.77 1.33 2.28
C TYR A 279 36.36 0.00 2.89
N ARG A 280 36.38 -0.07 4.24
CA ARG A 280 35.93 -1.26 4.99
C ARG A 280 34.46 -1.62 4.71
N SER A 281 33.61 -0.62 4.45
CA SER A 281 32.21 -0.83 4.10
C SER A 281 32.02 -1.65 2.82
N ILE A 282 32.94 -1.59 1.88
CA ILE A 282 32.92 -2.36 0.64
C ILE A 282 33.40 -3.80 0.90
N SER A 283 34.31 -4.01 1.85
CA SER A 283 34.78 -5.35 2.23
C SER A 283 33.61 -6.29 2.61
N ASN A 284 32.60 -5.76 3.29
CA ASN A 284 31.43 -6.51 3.72
C ASN A 284 30.59 -7.04 2.55
N LEU A 285 30.70 -6.45 1.36
CA LEU A 285 29.97 -6.90 0.17
C LEU A 285 30.48 -8.25 -0.38
N ARG A 286 31.67 -8.70 0.03
CA ARG A 286 32.25 -9.96 -0.43
C ARG A 286 31.34 -11.16 -0.20
N ASN A 287 30.68 -11.20 0.95
CA ASN A 287 29.81 -12.29 1.34
C ASN A 287 28.35 -12.13 0.81
N LYS A 288 28.09 -11.05 0.06
CA LYS A 288 26.75 -10.68 -0.44
C LYS A 288 26.71 -10.54 -1.96
N ILE A 289 27.76 -11.01 -2.65
CA ILE A 289 27.86 -10.91 -4.11
C ILE A 289 26.67 -11.60 -4.77
N ASP A 290 26.32 -12.81 -4.33
CA ASP A 290 25.20 -13.56 -4.86
C ASP A 290 23.87 -12.80 -4.65
N ASN A 291 23.66 -12.21 -3.47
CA ASN A 291 22.47 -11.43 -3.15
C ASN A 291 22.31 -10.15 -4.00
N TYR A 292 23.40 -9.56 -4.47
CA TYR A 292 23.36 -8.38 -5.35
C TYR A 292 23.29 -8.71 -6.83
N THR A 293 23.75 -9.89 -7.25
CA THR A 293 23.82 -10.24 -8.68
C THR A 293 22.71 -11.17 -9.16
N TYR A 294 21.92 -11.74 -8.25
CA TYR A 294 20.85 -12.70 -8.53
C TYR A 294 19.85 -12.23 -9.61
N PHE A 295 19.54 -10.93 -9.67
CA PHE A 295 18.58 -10.39 -10.63
C PHE A 295 19.04 -10.53 -12.08
N LEU A 296 20.33 -10.73 -12.31
CA LEU A 296 20.92 -10.96 -13.64
C LEU A 296 20.55 -12.33 -14.25
N LYS A 297 20.00 -13.25 -13.45
CA LYS A 297 19.42 -14.52 -13.93
C LYS A 297 18.19 -14.29 -14.81
N PHE A 298 17.49 -13.19 -14.59
CA PHE A 298 16.22 -12.92 -15.25
C PHE A 298 16.39 -12.22 -16.60
N PRO A 299 15.38 -12.34 -17.50
CA PRO A 299 15.38 -11.59 -18.77
C PRO A 299 15.53 -10.09 -18.55
N ASN A 300 16.31 -9.42 -19.38
CA ASN A 300 16.69 -8.02 -19.21
C ASN A 300 15.47 -7.08 -19.03
N LYS A 301 14.36 -7.35 -19.73
CA LYS A 301 13.12 -6.56 -19.67
C LYS A 301 12.51 -6.45 -18.27
N ILE A 302 12.73 -7.45 -17.41
CA ILE A 302 12.14 -7.51 -16.06
C ILE A 302 13.16 -7.36 -14.91
N ARG A 303 14.46 -7.28 -15.21
CA ARG A 303 15.52 -7.16 -14.19
C ARG A 303 15.33 -5.98 -13.27
N SER A 304 14.83 -4.85 -13.79
CA SER A 304 14.56 -3.66 -12.99
C SER A 304 13.52 -3.87 -11.89
N TYR A 305 12.66 -4.88 -12.03
CA TYR A 305 11.69 -5.23 -10.99
C TYR A 305 12.36 -5.89 -9.79
N PHE A 306 13.47 -6.59 -9.99
CA PHE A 306 14.14 -7.37 -8.97
C PHE A 306 15.38 -6.71 -8.39
N SER A 307 16.04 -5.84 -9.13
CA SER A 307 17.27 -5.17 -8.67
C SER A 307 17.06 -4.12 -7.59
N THR A 308 15.81 -3.63 -7.40
CA THR A 308 15.53 -2.56 -6.44
C THR A 308 14.19 -2.73 -5.74
N THR A 309 14.05 -2.10 -4.59
CA THR A 309 12.79 -1.92 -3.86
C THR A 309 12.11 -0.57 -4.20
N ASN A 310 12.29 -0.03 -5.39
CA ASN A 310 11.77 1.28 -5.80
C ASN A 310 10.27 1.48 -5.51
N TRP A 311 9.46 0.41 -5.61
CA TRP A 311 8.05 0.48 -5.30
C TRP A 311 7.81 0.71 -3.81
N MET A 312 8.60 0.04 -2.97
CA MET A 312 8.54 0.20 -1.52
C MET A 312 9.01 1.60 -1.11
N GLU A 313 10.07 2.10 -1.75
CA GLU A 313 10.56 3.46 -1.47
C GLU A 313 9.55 4.54 -1.84
N ARG A 314 8.91 4.43 -3.02
CA ARG A 314 7.82 5.35 -3.41
C ARG A 314 6.67 5.28 -2.42
N LEU A 315 6.29 4.07 -1.99
CA LEU A 315 5.26 3.85 -0.99
C LEU A 315 5.64 4.48 0.36
N SER A 316 6.88 4.24 0.81
CA SER A 316 7.43 4.80 2.05
C SER A 316 7.56 6.32 1.99
N LYS A 317 7.95 6.90 0.84
CA LYS A 317 8.00 8.35 0.64
C LYS A 317 6.61 8.97 0.75
N GLU A 318 5.63 8.42 0.04
CA GLU A 318 4.26 8.92 0.06
C GLU A 318 3.65 8.81 1.47
N LEU A 319 3.89 7.71 2.17
CA LEU A 319 3.49 7.53 3.56
C LEU A 319 4.11 8.61 4.46
N LYS A 320 5.40 8.88 4.31
CA LYS A 320 6.11 9.94 5.06
C LYS A 320 5.57 11.34 4.76
N ASP A 321 5.21 11.61 3.52
CA ASP A 321 4.63 12.90 3.15
C ASP A 321 3.28 13.12 3.85
N TYR A 322 2.43 12.10 3.93
CA TYR A 322 1.16 12.17 4.65
C TYR A 322 1.33 12.22 6.17
N THR A 323 2.23 11.42 6.73
CA THR A 323 2.50 11.44 8.18
C THR A 323 3.13 12.76 8.63
N ARG A 324 3.93 13.41 7.76
CA ARG A 324 4.48 14.76 8.04
C ARG A 324 3.38 15.81 8.17
N VAL A 325 2.37 15.79 7.30
CA VAL A 325 1.21 16.70 7.38
C VAL A 325 0.39 16.47 8.64
N ARG A 326 0.25 15.20 9.05
CA ARG A 326 -0.46 14.80 10.26
C ARG A 326 0.29 15.20 11.55
N GLY A 327 1.62 15.18 11.51
CA GLY A 327 2.50 15.37 12.65
C GLY A 327 2.81 14.04 13.35
N TYR A 328 1.87 13.49 14.11
CA TYR A 328 2.05 12.20 14.82
C TYR A 328 0.71 11.48 15.04
N PHE A 329 0.79 10.19 15.36
CA PHE A 329 -0.36 9.39 15.79
C PHE A 329 -0.44 9.35 17.32
N GLN A 330 -1.63 9.63 17.87
CA GLN A 330 -1.85 9.68 19.31
C GLN A 330 -1.93 8.30 19.96
N SER A 331 -2.16 7.24 19.17
CA SER A 331 -2.25 5.86 19.63
C SER A 331 -2.00 4.90 18.48
N GLU A 332 -1.65 3.66 18.80
CA GLU A 332 -1.51 2.56 17.84
C GLU A 332 -2.81 2.34 17.05
N LYS A 333 -3.95 2.38 17.72
CA LYS A 333 -5.27 2.29 17.07
C LYS A 333 -5.48 3.38 16.01
N SER A 334 -5.06 4.62 16.29
CA SER A 334 -5.11 5.72 15.33
C SER A 334 -4.17 5.52 14.15
N ALA A 335 -2.98 4.95 14.40
CA ALA A 335 -2.04 4.59 13.36
C ALA A 335 -2.59 3.44 12.49
N ASP A 336 -3.14 2.40 13.09
CA ASP A 336 -3.72 1.25 12.37
C ASP A 336 -4.87 1.67 11.45
N LYS A 337 -5.79 2.51 11.91
CA LYS A 337 -6.88 3.05 11.06
C LYS A 337 -6.35 3.79 9.84
N PHE A 338 -5.35 4.63 10.04
CA PHE A 338 -4.71 5.36 8.95
C PHE A 338 -3.99 4.42 7.99
N LEU A 339 -3.17 3.51 8.51
CA LEU A 339 -2.40 2.56 7.71
C LEU A 339 -3.30 1.62 6.91
N TYR A 340 -4.38 1.13 7.52
CA TYR A 340 -5.39 0.33 6.82
C TYR A 340 -5.97 1.10 5.64
N LEU A 341 -6.44 2.33 5.84
CA LEU A 341 -7.01 3.15 4.77
C LEU A 341 -6.01 3.41 3.66
N PHE A 342 -4.79 3.80 4.03
CA PHE A 342 -3.71 4.07 3.09
C PHE A 342 -3.36 2.82 2.26
N PHE A 343 -3.14 1.69 2.91
CA PHE A 343 -2.74 0.45 2.22
C PHE A 343 -3.88 -0.21 1.45
N SER A 344 -5.12 -0.10 1.90
CA SER A 344 -6.29 -0.58 1.16
C SER A 344 -6.47 0.19 -0.15
N GLN A 345 -6.37 1.52 -0.12
CA GLN A 345 -6.42 2.35 -1.33
C GLN A 345 -5.27 2.03 -2.29
N LYS A 346 -4.07 1.74 -1.76
CA LYS A 346 -2.94 1.29 -2.58
C LYS A 346 -3.19 -0.07 -3.21
N ASN A 347 -3.78 -1.01 -2.48
CA ASN A 347 -4.11 -2.33 -2.99
C ASN A 347 -5.12 -2.26 -4.14
N GLU A 348 -6.18 -1.47 -4.03
CA GLU A 348 -7.11 -1.25 -5.14
C GLU A 348 -6.38 -0.81 -6.42
N LYS A 349 -5.47 0.17 -6.28
CA LYS A 349 -4.66 0.67 -7.39
C LYS A 349 -3.66 -0.37 -7.92
N TYR A 350 -3.04 -1.16 -7.06
CA TYR A 350 -2.04 -2.16 -7.45
C TYR A 350 -2.67 -3.37 -8.09
N LEU A 351 -3.83 -3.80 -7.60
CA LEU A 351 -4.58 -4.93 -8.14
C LEU A 351 -5.31 -4.59 -9.45
N SER A 352 -5.62 -3.32 -9.71
CA SER A 352 -6.22 -2.89 -10.97
C SER A 352 -5.23 -2.78 -12.14
N ARG A 353 -3.90 -2.81 -11.88
CA ARG A 353 -2.86 -2.55 -12.89
C ARG A 353 -1.83 -3.67 -12.93
N ARG A 354 -1.59 -4.21 -14.12
CA ARG A 354 -0.46 -5.10 -14.39
C ARG A 354 0.81 -4.30 -14.68
N LEU A 355 1.95 -4.88 -14.36
CA LEU A 355 3.24 -4.34 -14.77
C LEU A 355 3.41 -4.48 -16.29
N ARG A 356 4.24 -3.64 -16.86
CA ARG A 356 4.59 -3.64 -18.27
C ARG A 356 5.21 -4.96 -18.64
N TYR A 357 5.54 -5.78 -18.87
CA TYR A 357 6.13 -7.10 -19.15
C TYR A 357 5.56 -8.21 -18.25
N SER A 358 4.25 -8.14 -17.95
CA SER A 358 3.55 -9.18 -17.19
C SER A 358 3.62 -10.56 -17.87
N ASP A 359 3.62 -10.61 -19.20
CA ASP A 359 3.71 -11.86 -19.94
C ASP A 359 5.07 -12.54 -19.71
N THR A 360 6.17 -11.78 -19.74
CA THR A 360 7.51 -12.29 -19.39
C THR A 360 7.58 -12.75 -17.94
N LEU A 361 6.90 -12.06 -17.00
CA LEU A 361 6.80 -12.54 -15.61
C LEU A 361 6.05 -13.87 -15.53
N MET A 362 4.95 -14.01 -16.26
CA MET A 362 4.19 -15.25 -16.32
C MET A 362 5.01 -16.41 -16.90
N GLU A 363 5.81 -16.16 -17.92
CA GLU A 363 6.71 -17.18 -18.50
C GLU A 363 7.76 -17.65 -17.48
N VAL A 364 8.34 -16.74 -16.72
CA VAL A 364 9.39 -17.04 -15.73
C VAL A 364 8.84 -17.77 -14.50
N PHE A 365 7.65 -17.40 -14.01
CA PHE A 365 7.10 -17.88 -12.74
C PHE A 365 5.90 -18.84 -12.90
N ARG A 366 5.45 -19.15 -14.11
CA ARG A 366 4.54 -20.28 -14.35
C ARG A 366 5.37 -21.56 -14.33
N LYS A 367 5.25 -22.26 -13.24
CA LYS A 367 5.62 -23.68 -13.13
C LYS A 367 4.38 -24.52 -13.16
#